data_1cb28a5182099c9ec82bc05fa1469cd5
#
_entry.id   1cb28a5182099c9ec82bc05fa1469cd5
#
_cell.length_a   1.000
_cell.length_b   1.000
_cell.length_c   1.000
_cell.angle_alpha   90.00
_cell.angle_beta   90.00
_cell.angle_gamma   90.00
#
_symmetry.space_group_name_H-M   'P 1'
#
loop_
_entity.id
_entity.type
_entity.pdbx_description
1 polymer ?
#
loop_
_entity_poly.entity_id
_entity_poly.type
_entity_poly.pdbx_seq_one_letter_code
_entity_poly.pdbx_strand_id
1 'polypeptide(L)'
;MAGAYGAIANMGKYNKPTPIVKILDRNGKVLYEHKDDPVTVCKPSSAYMLISMMRDVMTRCTGRAAAINRPAAGKTGTTSEYRDAWFVGFTPNLACAVWIGDDNNDSLGEMTGGGEPAVLWRTFMSRAVAELPREDFEAPAGFKMPAAKAEPPAQDTKKDDKKKTDDKDKKTTDKKNANTSSDDTSSNNDEDALPGGGNVPKPPSSSSGSKSSAAPPPVRPPKQ
;
A
#
# COMPACT_ATOMS: atom_id res chain seq x y z
N MET A 1 -2.36 -0.70 11.80
CA MET A 1 -3.15 -1.06 10.58
C MET A 1 -3.47 -2.57 10.55
N ALA A 2 -2.49 -3.48 10.53
CA ALA A 2 -2.76 -4.93 10.41
C ALA A 2 -3.80 -5.46 11.41
N GLY A 3 -3.73 -5.06 12.70
CA GLY A 3 -4.71 -5.48 13.70
C GLY A 3 -6.14 -5.01 13.43
N ALA A 4 -6.33 -3.81 12.88
CA ALA A 4 -7.66 -3.30 12.52
C ALA A 4 -8.27 -4.11 11.35
N TYR A 5 -7.46 -4.43 10.34
CA TYR A 5 -7.90 -5.27 9.22
C TYR A 5 -8.07 -6.73 9.64
N GLY A 6 -7.26 -7.21 10.62
CA GLY A 6 -7.44 -8.50 11.26
C GLY A 6 -8.80 -8.62 11.96
N ALA A 7 -9.29 -7.54 12.58
CA ALA A 7 -10.64 -7.53 13.16
C ALA A 7 -11.75 -7.68 12.11
N ILE A 8 -11.56 -7.08 10.91
CA ILE A 8 -12.50 -7.25 9.79
C ILE A 8 -12.45 -8.70 9.30
N ALA A 9 -11.24 -9.26 9.08
CA ALA A 9 -11.06 -10.65 8.68
C ALA A 9 -11.72 -11.64 9.67
N ASN A 10 -11.65 -11.32 10.96
CA ASN A 10 -12.23 -12.08 12.06
C ASN A 10 -13.69 -11.67 12.37
N MET A 11 -14.44 -11.27 11.36
CA MET A 11 -15.88 -10.95 11.45
C MET A 11 -16.25 -9.98 12.56
N GLY A 12 -15.41 -8.95 12.76
CA GLY A 12 -15.64 -7.88 13.72
C GLY A 12 -15.12 -8.16 15.14
N LYS A 13 -14.32 -9.19 15.33
CA LYS A 13 -13.65 -9.49 16.59
C LYS A 13 -12.20 -9.06 16.56
N TYR A 14 -11.82 -8.12 17.39
CA TYR A 14 -10.46 -7.61 17.51
C TYR A 14 -9.71 -8.35 18.61
N ASN A 15 -8.59 -8.96 18.28
CA ASN A 15 -7.60 -9.47 19.23
C ASN A 15 -6.44 -8.47 19.32
N LYS A 16 -6.04 -8.14 20.55
CA LYS A 16 -4.88 -7.29 20.76
C LYS A 16 -3.61 -8.02 20.31
N PRO A 17 -2.82 -7.45 19.39
CA PRO A 17 -1.57 -8.07 18.97
C PRO A 17 -0.63 -8.28 20.15
N THR A 18 -0.03 -9.45 20.25
CA THR A 18 0.99 -9.77 21.23
C THR A 18 2.23 -10.35 20.55
N PRO A 19 3.45 -9.93 20.94
CA PRO A 19 4.69 -10.51 20.43
C PRO A 19 5.07 -11.81 21.16
N ILE A 20 4.43 -12.09 22.30
CA ILE A 20 4.76 -13.26 23.14
C ILE A 20 3.54 -14.12 23.31
N VAL A 21 3.51 -15.27 22.64
CA VAL A 21 2.43 -16.24 22.73
C VAL A 21 2.64 -17.19 23.92
N LYS A 22 3.89 -17.63 24.15
CA LYS A 22 4.19 -18.61 25.18
C LYS A 22 5.62 -18.44 25.69
N ILE A 23 5.83 -18.62 27.00
CA ILE A 23 7.13 -18.68 27.64
C ILE A 23 7.25 -20.02 28.35
N LEU A 24 8.33 -20.75 28.06
CA LEU A 24 8.66 -22.02 28.70
C LEU A 24 9.94 -21.86 29.53
N ASP A 25 10.07 -22.61 30.61
CA ASP A 25 11.34 -22.79 31.30
C ASP A 25 12.22 -23.80 30.55
N ARG A 26 13.45 -24.02 31.07
CA ARG A 26 14.41 -24.97 30.50
C ARG A 26 13.94 -26.44 30.54
N ASN A 27 12.94 -26.75 31.35
CA ASN A 27 12.38 -28.10 31.50
C ASN A 27 11.10 -28.29 30.68
N GLY A 28 10.71 -27.26 29.89
CA GLY A 28 9.49 -27.28 29.08
C GLY A 28 8.22 -26.91 29.84
N LYS A 29 8.32 -26.52 31.12
CA LYS A 29 7.16 -26.05 31.89
C LYS A 29 6.69 -24.70 31.41
N VAL A 30 5.39 -24.53 31.19
CA VAL A 30 4.78 -23.27 30.80
C VAL A 30 4.87 -22.26 31.93
N LEU A 31 5.57 -21.15 31.72
CA LEU A 31 5.63 -20.01 32.65
C LEU A 31 4.59 -18.96 32.32
N TYR A 32 4.29 -18.80 31.04
CA TYR A 32 3.28 -17.88 30.53
C TYR A 32 2.67 -18.44 29.24
N GLU A 33 1.39 -18.25 29.07
CA GLU A 33 0.66 -18.53 27.84
C GLU A 33 -0.38 -17.43 27.62
N HIS A 34 -0.30 -16.80 26.45
CA HIS A 34 -1.25 -15.78 26.08
C HIS A 34 -2.64 -16.40 25.92
N LYS A 35 -3.63 -15.74 26.47
CA LYS A 35 -5.04 -16.10 26.27
C LYS A 35 -5.69 -14.99 25.45
N ASP A 36 -6.29 -15.39 24.34
CA ASP A 36 -7.06 -14.47 23.52
C ASP A 36 -8.29 -13.98 24.29
N ASP A 37 -8.49 -12.67 24.27
CA ASP A 37 -9.68 -12.00 24.80
C ASP A 37 -10.25 -11.06 23.72
N PRO A 38 -10.98 -11.63 22.73
CA PRO A 38 -11.45 -10.88 21.58
C PRO A 38 -12.57 -9.91 21.97
N VAL A 39 -12.40 -8.64 21.57
CA VAL A 39 -13.41 -7.60 21.73
C VAL A 39 -14.22 -7.47 20.45
N THR A 40 -15.55 -7.50 20.55
CA THR A 40 -16.43 -7.24 19.40
C THR A 40 -16.45 -5.75 19.09
N VAL A 41 -15.90 -5.35 17.94
CA VAL A 41 -15.79 -3.95 17.48
C VAL A 41 -16.82 -3.59 16.42
N CYS A 42 -17.37 -4.57 15.70
CA CYS A 42 -18.48 -4.36 14.78
C CYS A 42 -19.32 -5.65 14.60
N LYS A 43 -20.51 -5.50 14.00
CA LYS A 43 -21.38 -6.65 13.72
C LYS A 43 -20.76 -7.54 12.63
N PRO A 44 -20.85 -8.88 12.72
CA PRO A 44 -20.34 -9.78 11.68
C PRO A 44 -20.90 -9.49 10.29
N SER A 45 -22.16 -9.08 10.19
CA SER A 45 -22.79 -8.67 8.92
C SER A 45 -22.12 -7.45 8.29
N SER A 46 -21.74 -6.46 9.11
CA SER A 46 -21.04 -5.27 8.63
C SER A 46 -19.62 -5.60 8.19
N ALA A 47 -18.90 -6.45 8.96
CA ALA A 47 -17.58 -6.94 8.58
C ALA A 47 -17.62 -7.71 7.25
N TYR A 48 -18.56 -8.62 7.08
CA TYR A 48 -18.71 -9.40 5.85
C TYR A 48 -19.05 -8.52 4.63
N MET A 49 -19.92 -7.53 4.81
CA MET A 49 -20.23 -6.56 3.74
C MET A 49 -18.98 -5.80 3.32
N LEU A 50 -18.17 -5.34 4.29
CA LEU A 50 -16.92 -4.65 4.00
C LEU A 50 -15.92 -5.58 3.29
N ILE A 51 -15.80 -6.84 3.74
CA ILE A 51 -14.97 -7.87 3.07
C ILE A 51 -15.38 -8.01 1.61
N SER A 52 -16.68 -8.11 1.32
CA SER A 52 -17.19 -8.25 -0.05
C SER A 52 -16.75 -7.07 -0.94
N MET A 53 -16.86 -5.84 -0.45
CA MET A 53 -16.38 -4.65 -1.17
C MET A 53 -14.86 -4.65 -1.35
N MET A 54 -14.11 -5.09 -0.35
CA MET A 54 -12.64 -5.14 -0.39
C MET A 54 -12.12 -6.28 -1.29
N ARG A 55 -12.88 -7.36 -1.51
CA ARG A 55 -12.58 -8.37 -2.53
C ARG A 55 -12.62 -7.76 -3.94
N ASP A 56 -13.57 -6.87 -4.20
CA ASP A 56 -13.69 -6.18 -5.47
C ASP A 56 -12.48 -5.27 -5.76
N VAL A 57 -11.88 -4.68 -4.74
CA VAL A 57 -10.65 -3.89 -4.89
C VAL A 57 -9.52 -4.73 -5.51
N MET A 58 -9.41 -6.01 -5.11
CA MET A 58 -8.36 -6.91 -5.60
C MET A 58 -8.69 -7.56 -6.94
N THR A 59 -9.96 -7.68 -7.30
CA THR A 59 -10.37 -8.37 -8.54
C THR A 59 -10.52 -7.41 -9.72
N ARG A 60 -11.04 -6.22 -9.51
CA ARG A 60 -11.41 -5.30 -10.61
C ARG A 60 -11.04 -3.82 -10.38
N CYS A 61 -10.46 -3.49 -9.23
CA CYS A 61 -10.12 -2.10 -8.89
C CYS A 61 -8.61 -1.91 -8.67
N THR A 62 -8.24 -0.96 -7.80
CA THR A 62 -6.89 -0.47 -7.57
C THR A 62 -5.92 -1.48 -6.96
N GLY A 63 -6.40 -2.57 -6.38
CA GLY A 63 -5.58 -3.59 -5.70
C GLY A 63 -5.26 -4.82 -6.54
N ARG A 64 -5.47 -4.81 -7.86
CA ARG A 64 -5.28 -5.98 -8.73
C ARG A 64 -3.86 -6.57 -8.68
N ALA A 65 -2.85 -5.73 -8.48
CA ALA A 65 -1.47 -6.18 -8.36
C ALA A 65 -1.23 -7.06 -7.12
N ALA A 66 -2.11 -6.99 -6.10
CA ALA A 66 -2.06 -7.83 -4.91
C ALA A 66 -2.80 -9.17 -5.06
N ALA A 67 -3.40 -9.48 -6.19
CA ALA A 67 -4.16 -10.72 -6.37
C ALA A 67 -3.30 -11.96 -6.14
N ILE A 68 -3.79 -12.89 -5.30
CA ILE A 68 -3.18 -14.18 -5.01
C ILE A 68 -4.18 -15.30 -5.33
N ASN A 69 -3.69 -16.53 -5.52
CA ASN A 69 -4.56 -17.68 -5.80
C ASN A 69 -5.24 -18.20 -4.52
N ARG A 70 -5.88 -17.29 -3.79
CA ARG A 70 -6.68 -17.58 -2.57
C ARG A 70 -7.76 -16.51 -2.38
N PRO A 71 -8.83 -16.81 -1.63
CA PRO A 71 -9.74 -15.78 -1.16
C PRO A 71 -8.99 -14.74 -0.34
N ALA A 72 -9.03 -13.51 -0.81
CA ALA A 72 -8.36 -12.39 -0.17
C ALA A 72 -9.16 -11.10 -0.38
N ALA A 73 -8.99 -10.17 0.53
CA ALA A 73 -9.57 -8.86 0.48
C ALA A 73 -8.52 -7.81 0.88
N GLY A 74 -8.61 -6.60 0.35
CA GLY A 74 -7.60 -5.58 0.62
C GLY A 74 -8.01 -4.19 0.19
N LYS A 75 -7.19 -3.22 0.56
CA LYS A 75 -7.37 -1.80 0.22
C LYS A 75 -6.04 -1.12 0.00
N THR A 76 -5.99 -0.31 -1.04
CA THR A 76 -4.88 0.59 -1.33
C THR A 76 -5.05 1.89 -0.56
N GLY A 77 -3.96 2.54 -0.20
CA GLY A 77 -3.91 3.89 0.34
C GLY A 77 -2.79 4.67 -0.34
N THR A 78 -3.05 5.92 -0.66
CA THR A 78 -2.06 6.86 -1.19
C THR A 78 -2.38 8.22 -0.60
N THR A 79 -1.42 8.84 0.06
CA THR A 79 -1.59 10.20 0.59
C THR A 79 -1.44 11.23 -0.52
N SER A 80 -1.89 12.44 -0.24
CA SER A 80 -1.66 13.59 -1.12
C SER A 80 -0.17 13.78 -1.39
N GLU A 81 0.18 14.19 -2.60
CA GLU A 81 1.57 14.40 -3.01
C GLU A 81 2.44 13.12 -2.97
N TYR A 82 1.80 11.93 -2.93
CA TYR A 82 2.49 10.62 -2.94
C TYR A 82 3.53 10.45 -1.83
N ARG A 83 3.27 10.96 -0.62
CA ARG A 83 4.22 10.83 0.50
C ARG A 83 4.19 9.48 1.18
N ASP A 84 3.03 8.80 1.14
CA ASP A 84 2.84 7.47 1.66
C ASP A 84 2.07 6.60 0.68
N ALA A 85 2.52 5.39 0.51
CA ALA A 85 1.85 4.37 -0.27
C ALA A 85 1.58 3.14 0.61
N TRP A 86 0.31 2.74 0.71
CA TRP A 86 -0.16 1.65 1.55
C TRP A 86 -0.85 0.56 0.74
N PHE A 87 -0.61 -0.67 1.10
CA PHE A 87 -1.53 -1.76 0.80
C PHE A 87 -1.78 -2.58 2.08
N VAL A 88 -3.03 -2.72 2.46
CA VAL A 88 -3.43 -3.54 3.60
C VAL A 88 -4.43 -4.57 3.11
N GLY A 89 -4.15 -5.83 3.34
CA GLY A 89 -5.00 -6.92 2.89
C GLY A 89 -4.91 -8.12 3.81
N PHE A 90 -5.82 -9.06 3.60
CA PHE A 90 -5.94 -10.25 4.43
C PHE A 90 -6.59 -11.42 3.69
N THR A 91 -6.30 -12.62 4.16
CA THR A 91 -7.07 -13.84 3.94
C THR A 91 -7.86 -14.16 5.22
N PRO A 92 -8.71 -15.19 5.27
CA PRO A 92 -9.32 -15.60 6.53
C PRO A 92 -8.31 -15.89 7.65
N ASN A 93 -7.10 -16.34 7.29
CA ASN A 93 -6.09 -16.82 8.23
C ASN A 93 -5.06 -15.75 8.63
N LEU A 94 -4.78 -14.74 7.78
CA LEU A 94 -3.66 -13.83 7.98
C LEU A 94 -3.95 -12.44 7.45
N ALA A 95 -3.62 -11.40 8.23
CA ALA A 95 -3.65 -10.00 7.81
C ALA A 95 -2.23 -9.42 7.71
N CYS A 96 -1.99 -8.65 6.66
CA CYS A 96 -0.71 -8.00 6.42
C CYS A 96 -0.92 -6.56 5.95
N ALA A 97 -0.08 -5.65 6.45
CA ALA A 97 -0.03 -4.26 6.02
C ALA A 97 1.38 -3.98 5.47
N VAL A 98 1.43 -3.38 4.30
CA VAL A 98 2.66 -2.88 3.67
C VAL A 98 2.56 -1.37 3.57
N TRP A 99 3.61 -0.70 4.00
CA TRP A 99 3.79 0.73 3.89
C TRP A 99 5.13 1.04 3.24
N ILE A 100 5.11 1.99 2.34
CA ILE A 100 6.29 2.61 1.77
C ILE A 100 6.14 4.11 1.99
N GLY A 101 7.17 4.71 2.55
CA GLY A 101 7.24 6.12 2.86
C GLY A 101 8.69 6.57 2.97
N ASP A 102 8.90 7.87 3.07
CA ASP A 102 10.21 8.49 3.31
C ASP A 102 10.28 9.07 4.72
N ASP A 103 11.43 8.92 5.40
CA ASP A 103 11.62 9.37 6.79
C ASP A 103 11.56 10.89 6.94
N ASN A 104 11.88 11.64 5.87
CA ASN A 104 11.77 13.10 5.82
C ASN A 104 10.42 13.57 5.31
N ASN A 105 9.50 12.63 5.06
CA ASN A 105 8.19 12.91 4.48
C ASN A 105 8.26 13.52 3.07
N ASP A 106 9.29 13.16 2.31
CA ASP A 106 9.43 13.56 0.91
C ASP A 106 8.50 12.76 0.00
N SER A 107 8.21 13.30 -1.18
CA SER A 107 7.37 12.63 -2.16
C SER A 107 8.05 11.39 -2.73
N LEU A 108 7.32 10.29 -2.84
CA LEU A 108 7.75 9.05 -3.47
C LEU A 108 7.61 9.08 -5.01
N GLY A 109 7.45 10.26 -5.60
CA GLY A 109 7.11 10.40 -7.02
C GLY A 109 5.66 10.01 -7.28
N GLU A 110 5.40 9.20 -8.29
CA GLU A 110 4.03 8.73 -8.63
C GLU A 110 3.67 7.39 -8.01
N MET A 111 4.33 7.01 -6.90
CA MET A 111 4.08 5.73 -6.25
C MET A 111 2.70 5.69 -5.60
N THR A 112 1.94 4.65 -5.90
CA THR A 112 0.61 4.43 -5.32
C THR A 112 0.53 3.12 -4.56
N GLY A 113 -0.43 3.01 -3.66
CA GLY A 113 -0.65 1.77 -2.91
C GLY A 113 -1.05 0.57 -3.78
N GLY A 114 -1.49 0.80 -5.03
CA GLY A 114 -1.80 -0.25 -6.00
C GLY A 114 -0.59 -0.75 -6.79
N GLY A 115 0.56 -0.08 -6.70
CA GLY A 115 1.83 -0.44 -7.31
C GLY A 115 2.67 -1.33 -6.40
N GLU A 116 3.86 -0.84 -6.04
CA GLU A 116 4.86 -1.59 -5.25
C GLU A 116 4.34 -2.16 -3.94
N PRO A 117 3.57 -1.42 -3.09
CA PRO A 117 3.04 -1.99 -1.87
C PRO A 117 2.15 -3.21 -2.11
N ALA A 118 1.32 -3.18 -3.15
CA ALA A 118 0.45 -4.30 -3.53
C ALA A 118 1.26 -5.51 -4.03
N VAL A 119 2.33 -5.29 -4.80
CA VAL A 119 3.25 -6.34 -5.28
C VAL A 119 4.02 -6.98 -4.12
N LEU A 120 4.54 -6.16 -3.19
CA LEU A 120 5.22 -6.65 -1.99
C LEU A 120 4.26 -7.48 -1.11
N TRP A 121 3.04 -6.99 -0.91
CA TRP A 121 2.01 -7.73 -0.18
C TRP A 121 1.72 -9.09 -0.83
N ARG A 122 1.53 -9.13 -2.15
CA ARG A 122 1.32 -10.36 -2.90
C ARG A 122 2.48 -11.34 -2.70
N THR A 123 3.71 -10.86 -2.84
CA THR A 123 4.92 -11.68 -2.75
C THR A 123 5.05 -12.29 -1.36
N PHE A 124 4.83 -11.49 -0.31
CA PHE A 124 4.85 -11.96 1.08
C PHE A 124 3.71 -12.95 1.35
N MET A 125 2.47 -12.55 1.07
CA MET A 125 1.29 -13.35 1.40
C MET A 125 1.23 -14.67 0.64
N SER A 126 1.66 -14.70 -0.63
CA SER A 126 1.69 -15.96 -1.39
C SER A 126 2.55 -17.02 -0.73
N ARG A 127 3.62 -16.62 -0.04
CA ARG A 127 4.49 -17.53 0.72
C ARG A 127 3.94 -17.81 2.12
N ALA A 128 3.51 -16.76 2.82
CA ALA A 128 3.05 -16.87 4.20
C ALA A 128 1.81 -17.77 4.36
N VAL A 129 0.93 -17.80 3.36
CA VAL A 129 -0.27 -18.65 3.40
C VAL A 129 -0.13 -19.97 2.66
N ALA A 130 1.04 -20.30 2.10
CA ALA A 130 1.23 -21.46 1.23
C ALA A 130 0.83 -22.77 1.93
N GLU A 131 1.23 -22.91 3.19
CA GLU A 131 0.99 -24.12 4.02
C GLU A 131 -0.29 -24.04 4.87
N LEU A 132 -0.98 -22.88 4.85
CA LEU A 132 -2.23 -22.72 5.60
C LEU A 132 -3.41 -23.31 4.83
N PRO A 133 -4.47 -23.76 5.53
CA PRO A 133 -5.69 -24.24 4.88
C PRO A 133 -6.26 -23.17 3.92
N ARG A 134 -6.83 -23.64 2.81
CA ARG A 134 -7.53 -22.74 1.89
C ARG A 134 -8.97 -22.57 2.38
N GLU A 135 -9.23 -21.46 3.03
CA GLU A 135 -10.53 -21.08 3.54
C GLU A 135 -11.11 -19.90 2.74
N ASP A 136 -12.42 -19.74 2.76
CA ASP A 136 -13.11 -18.54 2.25
C ASP A 136 -13.75 -17.78 3.42
N PHE A 137 -14.16 -16.55 3.16
CA PHE A 137 -14.91 -15.74 4.10
C PHE A 137 -16.37 -16.22 4.12
N GLU A 138 -16.82 -16.74 5.25
CA GLU A 138 -18.17 -17.25 5.40
C GLU A 138 -19.16 -16.13 5.74
N ALA A 139 -20.28 -16.11 5.04
CA ALA A 139 -21.35 -15.17 5.35
C ALA A 139 -21.97 -15.53 6.71
N PRO A 140 -22.24 -14.56 7.59
CA PRO A 140 -22.98 -14.82 8.82
C PRO A 140 -24.37 -15.41 8.54
N ALA A 141 -24.84 -16.28 9.44
CA ALA A 141 -26.15 -16.92 9.30
C ALA A 141 -27.25 -15.88 9.09
N GLY A 142 -28.09 -16.09 8.08
CA GLY A 142 -29.17 -15.18 7.72
C GLY A 142 -28.74 -13.89 7.03
N PHE A 143 -27.47 -13.72 6.68
CA PHE A 143 -27.00 -12.54 5.96
C PHE A 143 -27.59 -12.51 4.54
N LYS A 144 -28.15 -11.34 4.20
CA LYS A 144 -28.57 -11.02 2.83
C LYS A 144 -27.85 -9.75 2.38
N MET A 145 -27.18 -9.82 1.24
CA MET A 145 -26.60 -8.61 0.65
C MET A 145 -27.71 -7.59 0.40
N PRO A 146 -27.52 -6.32 0.79
CA PRO A 146 -28.43 -5.27 0.38
C PRO A 146 -28.50 -5.24 -1.14
N ALA A 147 -29.72 -5.14 -1.69
CA ALA A 147 -29.90 -4.92 -3.12
C ALA A 147 -29.14 -3.65 -3.52
N ALA A 148 -28.35 -3.72 -4.58
CA ALA A 148 -27.74 -2.52 -5.14
C ALA A 148 -28.87 -1.55 -5.47
N LYS A 149 -28.91 -0.38 -4.82
CA LYS A 149 -29.75 0.72 -5.30
C LYS A 149 -29.25 1.04 -6.71
N ALA A 150 -30.14 0.92 -7.69
CA ALA A 150 -29.83 1.43 -9.02
C ALA A 150 -29.36 2.87 -8.87
N GLU A 151 -28.16 3.17 -9.27
CA GLU A 151 -27.70 4.54 -9.37
C GLU A 151 -28.65 5.27 -10.32
N PRO A 152 -29.15 6.44 -9.94
CA PRO A 152 -29.90 7.26 -10.89
C PRO A 152 -28.99 7.48 -12.11
N PRO A 153 -29.53 7.43 -13.34
CA PRO A 153 -28.74 7.65 -14.53
C PRO A 153 -27.96 8.94 -14.39
N ALA A 154 -26.66 8.87 -14.66
CA ALA A 154 -25.77 10.02 -14.61
C ALA A 154 -26.44 11.17 -15.38
N GLN A 155 -26.76 12.26 -14.67
CA GLN A 155 -27.24 13.45 -15.34
C GLN A 155 -26.07 14.00 -16.14
N ASP A 156 -26.18 13.90 -17.46
CA ASP A 156 -25.31 14.60 -18.39
C ASP A 156 -25.38 16.10 -18.08
N THR A 157 -24.45 16.58 -17.29
CA THR A 157 -24.21 18.02 -17.17
C THR A 157 -23.58 18.47 -18.49
N LYS A 158 -24.43 18.75 -19.49
CA LYS A 158 -24.03 19.55 -20.64
C LYS A 158 -23.51 20.88 -20.11
N LYS A 159 -22.20 21.05 -20.19
CA LYS A 159 -21.60 22.37 -20.09
C LYS A 159 -22.09 23.18 -21.28
N ASP A 160 -23.03 24.08 -21.03
CA ASP A 160 -23.34 25.16 -21.96
C ASP A 160 -22.15 26.12 -22.02
N ASP A 161 -21.28 25.88 -22.97
CA ASP A 161 -20.31 26.89 -23.43
C ASP A 161 -21.11 27.99 -24.15
N LYS A 162 -21.60 28.95 -23.40
CA LYS A 162 -22.07 30.21 -23.98
C LYS A 162 -20.88 31.02 -24.45
N LYS A 163 -20.63 30.86 -25.75
CA LYS A 163 -19.86 31.77 -26.61
C LYS A 163 -20.49 33.17 -26.53
N LYS A 164 -19.89 34.10 -25.80
CA LYS A 164 -20.17 35.50 -25.92
C LYS A 164 -19.30 36.08 -27.02
N THR A 165 -19.91 36.23 -28.18
CA THR A 165 -19.50 37.19 -29.19
C THR A 165 -20.12 38.52 -28.80
N ASP A 166 -19.33 39.49 -28.49
CA ASP A 166 -19.71 40.90 -28.58
C ASP A 166 -18.65 41.63 -29.39
N ASP A 167 -19.13 41.99 -30.56
CA ASP A 167 -18.63 42.94 -31.56
C ASP A 167 -18.82 44.34 -30.99
N LYS A 168 -17.84 45.19 -31.16
CA LYS A 168 -17.93 46.56 -31.70
C LYS A 168 -16.74 47.44 -31.37
N ASP A 169 -16.12 47.73 -32.44
CA ASP A 169 -15.84 49.07 -32.96
C ASP A 169 -14.83 50.00 -32.28
N LYS A 170 -13.84 50.27 -33.12
CA LYS A 170 -13.34 51.59 -33.53
C LYS A 170 -12.46 52.38 -32.56
N LYS A 171 -11.28 52.62 -32.84
CA LYS A 171 -10.74 53.73 -33.68
C LYS A 171 -9.28 54.07 -33.30
N THR A 172 -8.42 53.92 -34.29
CA THR A 172 -7.35 54.86 -34.72
C THR A 172 -6.58 55.65 -33.63
N THR A 173 -5.29 55.49 -33.55
CA THR A 173 -4.29 56.38 -34.20
C THR A 173 -2.85 55.99 -33.85
N ASP A 174 -2.07 55.86 -34.89
CA ASP A 174 -0.70 56.19 -35.15
C ASP A 174 0.23 56.73 -34.04
N LYS A 175 1.41 56.17 -34.01
CA LYS A 175 2.72 56.71 -34.33
C LYS A 175 3.84 55.92 -33.72
N LYS A 176 4.63 55.25 -34.56
CA LYS A 176 5.99 55.62 -34.96
C LYS A 176 6.99 55.87 -33.85
N ASN A 177 7.96 55.04 -33.74
CA ASN A 177 9.35 55.13 -34.16
C ASN A 177 10.15 54.09 -33.36
N ALA A 178 10.84 53.23 -34.01
CA ALA A 178 12.11 53.27 -34.68
C ALA A 178 13.30 53.33 -33.73
N ASN A 179 14.07 52.33 -33.93
CA ASN A 179 15.51 52.31 -34.04
C ASN A 179 16.34 51.80 -32.89
N THR A 180 17.03 50.83 -33.28
CA THR A 180 18.48 50.56 -33.53
C THR A 180 19.18 49.99 -32.29
N SER A 181 19.59 48.79 -32.50
CA SER A 181 20.92 48.26 -32.84
C SER A 181 22.01 48.42 -31.81
N SER A 182 22.65 47.37 -31.70
CA SER A 182 24.07 47.00 -31.73
C SER A 182 24.59 46.42 -30.42
N ASP A 183 24.99 45.17 -30.53
CA ASP A 183 26.38 44.66 -30.49
C ASP A 183 27.16 45.04 -29.25
N ASP A 184 27.68 44.10 -28.56
CA ASP A 184 28.99 43.50 -28.66
C ASP A 184 29.41 42.75 -27.39
N THR A 185 29.84 41.53 -27.64
CA THR A 185 31.05 40.85 -27.18
C THR A 185 31.59 40.99 -25.74
N SER A 186 32.07 39.84 -25.37
CA SER A 186 33.26 39.51 -24.59
C SER A 186 33.04 38.90 -23.22
N SER A 187 33.22 37.60 -23.20
CA SER A 187 34.32 36.85 -22.55
C SER A 187 34.85 37.44 -21.25
N ASN A 188 34.75 36.64 -20.19
CA ASN A 188 35.95 36.14 -19.50
C ASN A 188 35.64 35.08 -18.50
N ASN A 189 36.47 34.07 -18.57
CA ASN A 189 36.78 33.07 -17.59
C ASN A 189 37.07 33.69 -16.23
N ASP A 190 36.68 32.94 -15.16
CA ASP A 190 37.61 32.69 -14.08
C ASP A 190 37.22 31.40 -13.36
N GLU A 191 38.18 30.52 -13.39
CA GLU A 191 38.31 29.33 -12.53
C GLU A 191 38.34 29.76 -11.08
N ASP A 192 37.68 29.04 -10.21
CA ASP A 192 38.25 28.82 -8.90
C ASP A 192 37.87 27.47 -8.31
N ALA A 193 38.90 26.89 -7.77
CA ALA A 193 39.13 25.52 -7.42
C ALA A 193 38.41 25.03 -6.17
N LEU A 194 38.12 23.74 -6.18
CA LEU A 194 37.85 22.92 -5.00
C LEU A 194 38.98 22.93 -3.99
N PRO A 195 38.70 22.66 -2.71
CA PRO A 195 39.37 21.50 -2.16
C PRO A 195 38.54 20.64 -1.20
N GLY A 196 38.89 19.40 -1.15
CA GLY A 196 38.88 18.62 0.09
C GLY A 196 38.00 17.39 0.09
N GLY A 197 38.62 16.28 -0.27
CA GLY A 197 38.14 14.93 -0.16
C GLY A 197 37.80 14.49 1.27
N GLY A 198 36.72 13.79 1.40
CA GLY A 198 36.36 12.99 2.55
C GLY A 198 36.20 11.53 2.14
N ASN A 199 37.07 10.74 2.64
CA ASN A 199 37.31 9.33 2.44
C ASN A 199 36.05 8.50 2.78
N VAL A 200 35.45 7.82 1.78
CA VAL A 200 34.42 6.81 1.99
C VAL A 200 35.12 5.45 2.08
N PRO A 201 35.00 4.69 3.17
CA PRO A 201 35.60 3.37 3.27
C PRO A 201 34.83 2.36 2.40
N LYS A 202 35.59 1.68 1.55
CA LYS A 202 35.19 0.57 0.70
C LYS A 202 34.84 -0.65 1.56
N PRO A 203 33.72 -1.35 1.33
CA PRO A 203 33.45 -2.59 2.04
C PRO A 203 34.44 -3.71 1.65
N PRO A 204 34.74 -4.63 2.57
CA PRO A 204 35.72 -5.69 2.32
C PRO A 204 35.18 -6.72 1.33
N SER A 205 36.03 -7.13 0.41
CA SER A 205 35.82 -8.23 -0.53
C SER A 205 35.72 -9.55 0.22
N SER A 206 34.62 -10.26 0.12
CA SER A 206 34.45 -11.61 0.63
C SER A 206 35.04 -12.62 -0.36
N SER A 207 36.09 -13.27 0.06
CA SER A 207 36.65 -14.46 -0.58
C SER A 207 35.70 -15.65 -0.41
N SER A 208 35.49 -16.35 -1.53
CA SER A 208 34.75 -17.60 -1.63
C SER A 208 35.33 -18.70 -0.73
N GLY A 209 34.52 -19.18 0.21
CA GLY A 209 34.75 -20.39 0.96
C GLY A 209 33.47 -21.18 1.03
N SER A 210 33.31 -22.16 0.16
CA SER A 210 32.26 -23.15 0.17
C SER A 210 32.32 -23.99 1.45
N LYS A 211 31.33 -23.85 2.35
CA LYS A 211 31.03 -24.89 3.33
C LYS A 211 29.54 -25.18 3.27
N SER A 212 29.25 -26.37 2.74
CA SER A 212 28.00 -27.07 2.83
C SER A 212 27.52 -27.09 4.28
N SER A 213 26.39 -26.42 4.57
CA SER A 213 25.69 -26.55 5.85
C SER A 213 24.38 -27.29 5.57
N ALA A 214 24.30 -28.49 6.10
CA ALA A 214 23.14 -29.35 6.04
C ALA A 214 21.94 -28.68 6.71
N ALA A 215 20.77 -28.79 6.08
CA ALA A 215 19.50 -28.36 6.62
C ALA A 215 19.15 -29.14 7.91
N PRO A 216 18.54 -28.51 8.93
CA PRO A 216 18.05 -29.22 10.09
C PRO A 216 16.87 -30.14 9.71
N PRO A 217 16.70 -31.29 10.39
CA PRO A 217 15.64 -32.25 10.09
C PRO A 217 14.26 -31.69 10.48
N PRO A 218 13.18 -32.12 9.80
CA PRO A 218 11.84 -31.66 10.10
C PRO A 218 11.39 -32.15 11.48
N VAL A 219 10.82 -31.25 12.26
CA VAL A 219 10.21 -31.53 13.54
C VAL A 219 8.91 -32.33 13.31
N ARG A 220 8.85 -33.57 13.80
CA ARG A 220 7.63 -34.39 13.75
C ARG A 220 6.59 -33.84 14.75
N PRO A 221 5.31 -33.79 14.36
CA PRO A 221 4.24 -33.48 15.32
C PRO A 221 4.10 -34.60 16.37
N PRO A 222 3.69 -34.25 17.58
CA PRO A 222 3.44 -35.26 18.63
C PRO A 222 2.25 -36.17 18.22
N LYS A 223 2.43 -37.48 18.41
CA LYS A 223 1.35 -38.46 18.28
C LYS A 223 0.37 -38.23 19.43
N GLN A 224 -0.91 -38.19 19.12
CA GLN A 224 -2.01 -38.34 20.06
C GLN A 224 -2.00 -39.73 20.65
#